data_885076540449d2fee82de4988a5e9b40
#
_entry.id   885076540449d2fee82de4988a5e9b40
#
_cell.length_a   1.000
_cell.length_b   1.000
_cell.length_c   1.000
_cell.angle_alpha   90.00
_cell.angle_beta   90.00
_cell.angle_gamma   90.00
#
_symmetry.space_group_name_H-M   'P 1'
#
loop_
_entity.id
_entity.type
_entity.pdbx_description
1 polymer ?
#
loop_
_entity_poly.entity_id
_entity_poly.type
_entity_poly.pdbx_seq_one_letter_code
_entity_poly.pdbx_strand_id
1 'polypeptide(L)'
;MATALETLKQTFGYESFRDGQEEIINAVMNGERTLGIMPTGGGKSLTYQIPALMLPGITIVISPLLSLMKNQVDELHEAGVPAVTLNSTQNDDEYRAAMNSLLNEEAKLLYMAPERLGSEGTYNLLNRLPISLVVIDEVHVLSQWGHDFRPSYLAAVGLINNLESAPRVMALTATATERVQADLEEMLHIQHTVRTSVVRDNLTIRMEKGLNKKGKEDFIKTYIKEHRGESGIIYAPTRKTVDALTESLTAAGINAVGYHAGMSDEKRAQAQDDFIYDRTDVVVATNAFGMGINKSNVRYVIHYGIPGSVEAYYQEIGRAGRDGLPSEAILLYAAADLQTQRFFIDNSDNQTPEYQNLQRVKLQEMANYGATQMCLQRYITRYFGEDTLDCGRCSNCLDTREAVDITTDAQKVLSHVVRMLKSRGGENGFGKTVTAETLRGKVPDNFAWANLDQLPTFGILRGTPRVHIISLIDYLIAEGDLRVTGQYAGLTLAPDAMAVLKGERKVMRRQDIRSIGDRVRAGSPSTREDLDEQQRNVFEALRKWRLELARVTEIPPFIIFNDRTLVELAKQQPLNDAELMAVSGIGEAKAERYGVDVLRVIAESK
;
A
#
# COMPACT_ATOMS: atom_id res chain seq x y z
N MET A 1 -4.60 35.11 13.33
CA MET A 1 -4.27 34.04 12.38
C MET A 1 -5.29 32.90 12.60
N ALA A 2 -5.83 32.32 11.54
CA ALA A 2 -6.72 31.17 11.66
C ALA A 2 -5.98 29.99 12.33
N THR A 3 -6.66 29.19 13.11
CA THR A 3 -6.11 27.97 13.67
C THR A 3 -6.00 26.88 12.59
N ALA A 4 -5.21 25.84 12.84
CA ALA A 4 -5.10 24.72 11.91
C ALA A 4 -6.47 24.06 11.63
N LEU A 5 -7.34 23.96 12.65
CA LEU A 5 -8.68 23.41 12.50
C LEU A 5 -9.61 24.34 11.68
N GLU A 6 -9.53 25.66 11.90
CA GLU A 6 -10.28 26.62 11.09
C GLU A 6 -9.85 26.56 9.62
N THR A 7 -8.54 26.49 9.35
CA THR A 7 -8.00 26.32 7.99
C THR A 7 -8.49 25.02 7.34
N LEU A 8 -8.52 23.91 8.11
CA LEU A 8 -9.04 22.62 7.64
C LEU A 8 -10.51 22.74 7.22
N LYS A 9 -11.34 23.37 8.05
CA LYS A 9 -12.77 23.53 7.80
C LYS A 9 -13.05 24.41 6.59
N GLN A 10 -12.45 25.58 6.54
CA GLN A 10 -12.69 26.58 5.48
C GLN A 10 -12.21 26.07 4.12
N THR A 11 -10.98 25.54 4.05
CA THR A 11 -10.36 25.17 2.77
C THR A 11 -10.81 23.81 2.28
N PHE A 12 -10.87 22.79 3.16
CA PHE A 12 -11.09 21.40 2.77
C PHE A 12 -12.44 20.83 3.19
N GLY A 13 -13.22 21.53 4.02
CA GLY A 13 -14.56 21.12 4.44
C GLY A 13 -14.57 19.92 5.41
N TYR A 14 -13.50 19.71 6.18
CA TYR A 14 -13.44 18.65 7.20
C TYR A 14 -13.58 19.22 8.60
N GLU A 15 -14.44 18.60 9.42
CA GLU A 15 -14.76 19.07 10.77
C GLU A 15 -13.68 18.77 11.82
N SER A 16 -12.84 17.76 11.58
CA SER A 16 -11.81 17.32 12.53
C SER A 16 -10.61 16.69 11.80
N PHE A 17 -9.47 16.73 12.44
CA PHE A 17 -8.30 15.98 12.04
C PHE A 17 -8.48 14.49 12.28
N ARG A 18 -7.82 13.67 11.46
CA ARG A 18 -7.63 12.24 11.71
C ARG A 18 -6.49 12.04 12.71
N ASP A 19 -6.42 10.82 13.24
CA ASP A 19 -5.36 10.41 14.16
C ASP A 19 -3.96 10.77 13.64
N GLY A 20 -3.14 11.39 14.51
CA GLY A 20 -1.78 11.85 14.25
C GLY A 20 -1.63 13.10 13.37
N GLN A 21 -2.67 13.54 12.63
CA GLN A 21 -2.54 14.71 11.76
C GLN A 21 -2.25 16.00 12.54
N GLU A 22 -3.02 16.27 13.59
CA GLU A 22 -2.87 17.47 14.41
C GLU A 22 -1.51 17.49 15.11
N GLU A 23 -1.04 16.34 15.59
CA GLU A 23 0.27 16.21 16.24
C GLU A 23 1.42 16.56 15.27
N ILE A 24 1.39 16.00 14.03
CA ILE A 24 2.37 16.32 13.00
C ILE A 24 2.35 17.82 12.66
N ILE A 25 1.16 18.39 12.46
CA ILE A 25 0.99 19.81 12.15
C ILE A 25 1.60 20.67 13.25
N ASN A 26 1.27 20.38 14.51
CA ASN A 26 1.76 21.16 15.65
C ASN A 26 3.28 21.06 15.80
N ALA A 27 3.87 19.87 15.67
CA ALA A 27 5.32 19.67 15.73
C ALA A 27 6.05 20.52 14.66
N VAL A 28 5.56 20.48 13.42
CA VAL A 28 6.13 21.30 12.33
C VAL A 28 5.93 22.79 12.58
N MET A 29 4.75 23.21 13.06
CA MET A 29 4.49 24.61 13.39
C MET A 29 5.38 25.13 14.53
N ASN A 30 5.80 24.25 15.44
CA ASN A 30 6.79 24.54 16.49
C ASN A 30 8.24 24.60 15.97
N GLY A 31 8.49 24.22 14.71
CA GLY A 31 9.82 24.22 14.10
C GLY A 31 10.61 22.92 14.30
N GLU A 32 9.97 21.86 14.78
CA GLU A 32 10.59 20.55 14.95
C GLU A 32 10.72 19.82 13.60
N ARG A 33 11.88 19.20 13.34
CA ARG A 33 12.04 18.28 12.20
C ARG A 33 11.20 17.03 12.47
N THR A 34 10.16 16.82 11.68
CA THR A 34 9.10 15.87 11.98
C THR A 34 9.05 14.73 10.96
N LEU A 35 8.97 13.49 11.46
CA LEU A 35 8.68 12.28 10.66
C LEU A 35 7.25 11.81 10.94
N GLY A 36 6.41 11.79 9.90
CA GLY A 36 5.06 11.24 9.96
C GLY A 36 5.00 9.87 9.28
N ILE A 37 4.66 8.82 10.03
CA ILE A 37 4.42 7.46 9.52
C ILE A 37 2.92 7.20 9.61
N MET A 38 2.22 7.33 8.49
CA MET A 38 0.76 7.26 8.42
C MET A 38 0.33 6.34 7.27
N PRO A 39 -0.75 5.54 7.43
CA PRO A 39 -1.19 4.63 6.38
C PRO A 39 -1.55 5.34 5.07
N THR A 40 -1.51 4.61 3.96
CA THR A 40 -2.05 5.10 2.70
C THR A 40 -3.56 5.40 2.88
N GLY A 41 -4.00 6.58 2.42
CA GLY A 41 -5.37 7.06 2.68
C GLY A 41 -5.59 7.66 4.08
N GLY A 42 -4.56 7.73 4.93
CA GLY A 42 -4.60 8.41 6.24
C GLY A 42 -4.66 9.94 6.17
N GLY A 43 -4.57 10.52 4.96
CA GLY A 43 -4.62 11.98 4.77
C GLY A 43 -3.27 12.67 5.00
N LYS A 44 -2.15 12.03 4.66
CA LYS A 44 -0.80 12.60 4.74
C LYS A 44 -0.68 13.99 4.11
N SER A 45 -1.33 14.20 2.96
CA SER A 45 -1.23 15.48 2.25
C SER A 45 -1.72 16.67 3.09
N LEU A 46 -2.78 16.50 3.87
CA LEU A 46 -3.31 17.56 4.74
C LEU A 46 -2.29 18.00 5.81
N THR A 47 -1.41 17.10 6.26
CA THR A 47 -0.43 17.42 7.32
C THR A 47 0.60 18.47 6.88
N TYR A 48 0.85 18.63 5.59
CA TYR A 48 1.72 19.70 5.07
C TYR A 48 0.94 20.80 4.36
N GLN A 49 -0.23 20.51 3.79
CA GLN A 49 -1.06 21.52 3.13
C GLN A 49 -1.58 22.56 4.12
N ILE A 50 -1.99 22.14 5.33
CA ILE A 50 -2.41 23.05 6.39
C ILE A 50 -1.26 23.98 6.85
N PRO A 51 -0.07 23.48 7.24
CA PRO A 51 1.07 24.34 7.53
C PRO A 51 1.46 25.27 6.36
N ALA A 52 1.39 24.79 5.11
CA ALA A 52 1.69 25.62 3.93
C ALA A 52 0.78 26.84 3.83
N LEU A 53 -0.49 26.73 4.21
CA LEU A 53 -1.45 27.83 4.24
C LEU A 53 -1.23 28.77 5.43
N MET A 54 -0.73 28.27 6.55
CA MET A 54 -0.53 29.03 7.79
C MET A 54 0.83 29.73 7.85
N LEU A 55 1.85 29.16 7.21
CA LEU A 55 3.21 29.69 7.20
C LEU A 55 3.36 30.82 6.14
N PRO A 56 4.22 31.81 6.38
CA PRO A 56 4.61 32.75 5.33
C PRO A 56 5.45 32.05 4.26
N GLY A 57 5.44 32.62 3.04
CA GLY A 57 6.27 32.10 1.95
C GLY A 57 5.77 30.77 1.34
N ILE A 58 6.71 29.99 0.84
CA ILE A 58 6.45 28.83 -0.04
C ILE A 58 6.82 27.54 0.68
N THR A 59 5.99 26.50 0.50
CA THR A 59 6.28 25.13 0.90
C THR A 59 6.74 24.31 -0.31
N ILE A 60 7.92 23.69 -0.22
CA ILE A 60 8.41 22.75 -1.24
C ILE A 60 7.97 21.34 -0.86
N VAL A 61 7.38 20.61 -1.82
CA VAL A 61 7.03 19.20 -1.68
C VAL A 61 7.86 18.37 -2.68
N ILE A 62 8.77 17.57 -2.16
CA ILE A 62 9.58 16.65 -2.94
C ILE A 62 8.84 15.32 -3.03
N SER A 63 8.43 14.95 -4.25
CA SER A 63 7.65 13.74 -4.50
C SER A 63 8.23 12.95 -5.68
N PRO A 64 8.21 11.60 -5.64
CA PRO A 64 8.90 10.77 -6.64
C PRO A 64 8.19 10.66 -7.99
N LEU A 65 7.00 11.26 -8.16
CA LEU A 65 6.10 10.93 -9.26
C LEU A 65 5.37 12.14 -9.84
N LEU A 66 5.60 12.37 -11.12
CA LEU A 66 5.00 13.48 -11.87
C LEU A 66 3.46 13.43 -11.87
N SER A 67 2.88 12.24 -12.08
CA SER A 67 1.42 12.05 -12.09
C SER A 67 0.78 12.33 -10.72
N LEU A 68 1.45 11.97 -9.63
CA LEU A 68 0.98 12.29 -8.28
C LEU A 68 1.01 13.80 -8.03
N MET A 69 2.10 14.46 -8.42
CA MET A 69 2.24 15.90 -8.27
C MET A 69 1.14 16.65 -9.03
N LYS A 70 0.84 16.25 -10.28
CA LYS A 70 -0.25 16.83 -11.06
C LYS A 70 -1.59 16.71 -10.33
N ASN A 71 -1.95 15.50 -9.90
CA ASN A 71 -3.20 15.27 -9.17
C ASN A 71 -3.30 16.11 -7.88
N GLN A 72 -2.18 16.23 -7.13
CA GLN A 72 -2.15 17.04 -5.91
C GLN A 72 -2.32 18.54 -6.20
N VAL A 73 -1.72 19.05 -7.30
CA VAL A 73 -1.90 20.45 -7.72
C VAL A 73 -3.34 20.68 -8.19
N ASP A 74 -3.92 19.76 -8.95
CA ASP A 74 -5.31 19.85 -9.40
C ASP A 74 -6.28 19.86 -8.19
N GLU A 75 -6.06 18.97 -7.19
CA GLU A 75 -6.84 18.94 -5.94
C GLU A 75 -6.74 20.27 -5.16
N LEU A 76 -5.55 20.87 -5.09
CA LEU A 76 -5.32 22.15 -4.42
C LEU A 76 -5.99 23.32 -5.14
N HIS A 77 -5.91 23.34 -6.47
CA HIS A 77 -6.61 24.36 -7.27
C HIS A 77 -8.13 24.27 -7.10
N GLU A 78 -8.68 23.06 -7.03
CA GLU A 78 -10.10 22.85 -6.74
C GLU A 78 -10.50 23.30 -5.32
N ALA A 79 -9.56 23.27 -4.38
CA ALA A 79 -9.75 23.80 -3.03
C ALA A 79 -9.44 25.30 -2.93
N GLY A 80 -9.14 25.97 -4.03
CA GLY A 80 -8.79 27.40 -4.07
C GLY A 80 -7.37 27.72 -3.58
N VAL A 81 -6.47 26.73 -3.52
CA VAL A 81 -5.10 26.89 -3.03
C VAL A 81 -4.12 26.97 -4.22
N PRO A 82 -3.37 28.07 -4.37
CA PRO A 82 -2.38 28.21 -5.43
C PRO A 82 -1.20 27.26 -5.23
N ALA A 83 -1.00 26.34 -6.17
CA ALA A 83 0.09 25.39 -6.19
C ALA A 83 0.66 25.25 -7.60
N VAL A 84 1.95 24.97 -7.71
CA VAL A 84 2.63 24.79 -9.00
C VAL A 84 3.54 23.58 -8.97
N THR A 85 3.84 23.06 -10.17
CA THR A 85 4.89 22.05 -10.36
C THR A 85 6.06 22.64 -11.13
N LEU A 86 7.26 22.13 -10.89
CA LEU A 86 8.40 22.29 -11.79
C LEU A 86 8.91 20.90 -12.19
N ASN A 87 8.64 20.51 -13.43
CA ASN A 87 9.01 19.20 -13.94
C ASN A 87 9.51 19.25 -15.39
N SER A 88 10.03 18.14 -15.91
CA SER A 88 10.63 18.05 -17.24
C SER A 88 9.61 17.88 -18.38
N THR A 89 8.33 17.70 -18.08
CA THR A 89 7.27 17.46 -19.08
C THR A 89 6.48 18.72 -19.40
N GLN A 90 6.74 19.83 -18.68
CA GLN A 90 6.09 21.12 -18.93
C GLN A 90 6.59 21.76 -20.21
N ASN A 91 5.68 22.38 -20.95
CA ASN A 91 6.04 23.27 -22.05
C ASN A 91 6.58 24.63 -21.52
N ASP A 92 7.13 25.45 -22.44
CA ASP A 92 7.76 26.73 -22.06
C ASP A 92 6.78 27.71 -21.43
N ASP A 93 5.51 27.72 -21.84
CA ASP A 93 4.50 28.62 -21.30
C ASP A 93 4.05 28.21 -19.90
N GLU A 94 3.83 26.94 -19.66
CA GLU A 94 3.55 26.39 -18.34
C GLU A 94 4.70 26.62 -17.36
N TYR A 95 5.94 26.43 -17.82
CA TYR A 95 7.12 26.69 -17.02
C TYR A 95 7.23 28.19 -16.64
N ARG A 96 7.01 29.11 -17.61
CA ARG A 96 7.03 30.53 -17.34
C ARG A 96 5.92 30.96 -16.39
N ALA A 97 4.72 30.44 -16.55
CA ALA A 97 3.60 30.70 -15.65
C ALA A 97 3.92 30.26 -14.22
N ALA A 98 4.44 29.04 -14.03
CA ALA A 98 4.86 28.56 -12.73
C ALA A 98 5.96 29.41 -12.10
N MET A 99 6.97 29.79 -12.88
CA MET A 99 8.04 30.68 -12.43
C MET A 99 7.55 32.08 -12.02
N ASN A 100 6.63 32.66 -12.77
CA ASN A 100 6.04 33.95 -12.43
C ASN A 100 5.25 33.88 -11.12
N SER A 101 4.43 32.83 -10.94
CA SER A 101 3.66 32.61 -9.72
C SER A 101 4.55 32.43 -8.48
N LEU A 102 5.72 31.77 -8.64
CA LEU A 102 6.69 31.60 -7.56
C LEU A 102 7.40 32.92 -7.22
N LEU A 103 7.86 33.65 -8.23
CA LEU A 103 8.60 34.92 -8.04
C LEU A 103 7.72 36.05 -7.51
N ASN A 104 6.42 36.01 -7.81
CA ASN A 104 5.43 36.97 -7.28
C ASN A 104 4.86 36.55 -5.92
N GLU A 105 5.32 35.42 -5.35
CA GLU A 105 4.83 34.84 -4.08
C GLU A 105 3.32 34.52 -4.10
N GLU A 106 2.76 34.27 -5.28
CA GLU A 106 1.35 33.84 -5.45
C GLU A 106 1.16 32.39 -5.07
N ALA A 107 2.12 31.52 -5.47
CA ALA A 107 2.07 30.07 -5.16
C ALA A 107 2.40 29.81 -3.68
N LYS A 108 1.58 28.97 -3.03
CA LYS A 108 1.81 28.50 -1.66
C LYS A 108 2.59 27.19 -1.60
N LEU A 109 2.42 26.31 -2.61
CA LEU A 109 3.11 25.03 -2.70
C LEU A 109 3.82 24.90 -4.04
N LEU A 110 5.05 24.39 -3.98
CA LEU A 110 5.86 24.01 -5.13
C LEU A 110 6.16 22.50 -5.06
N TYR A 111 5.61 21.75 -6.00
CA TYR A 111 5.92 20.33 -6.14
C TYR A 111 7.09 20.10 -7.09
N MET A 112 8.07 19.27 -6.68
CA MET A 112 9.29 18.99 -7.43
C MET A 112 9.66 17.52 -7.40
N ALA A 113 10.20 17.04 -8.54
CA ALA A 113 10.85 15.74 -8.59
C ALA A 113 12.27 15.79 -8.00
N PRO A 114 12.74 14.74 -7.28
CA PRO A 114 14.05 14.73 -6.64
C PRO A 114 15.21 14.88 -7.63
N GLU A 115 15.04 14.43 -8.88
CA GLU A 115 16.04 14.54 -9.95
C GLU A 115 16.42 15.98 -10.29
N ARG A 116 15.54 16.94 -10.05
CA ARG A 116 15.82 18.36 -10.28
C ARG A 116 16.69 18.99 -9.21
N LEU A 117 16.71 18.43 -8.01
CA LEU A 117 17.42 19.01 -6.85
C LEU A 117 18.94 19.00 -7.01
N GLY A 118 19.49 18.15 -7.86
CA GLY A 118 20.93 18.05 -8.13
C GLY A 118 21.47 19.15 -9.07
N SER A 119 20.63 20.06 -9.61
CA SER A 119 21.10 21.09 -10.53
C SER A 119 21.41 22.40 -9.82
N GLU A 120 22.52 23.05 -10.19
CA GLU A 120 22.92 24.37 -9.66
C GLU A 120 21.85 25.44 -9.93
N GLY A 121 21.20 25.38 -11.10
CA GLY A 121 20.12 26.30 -11.44
C GLY A 121 18.92 26.21 -10.51
N THR A 122 18.55 25.00 -10.11
CA THR A 122 17.48 24.78 -9.12
C THR A 122 17.89 25.29 -7.75
N TYR A 123 19.11 25.00 -7.30
CA TYR A 123 19.61 25.48 -6.02
C TYR A 123 19.58 27.02 -5.96
N ASN A 124 20.08 27.70 -7.00
CA ASN A 124 20.07 29.16 -7.09
C ASN A 124 18.65 29.74 -7.13
N LEU A 125 17.71 29.08 -7.77
CA LEU A 125 16.30 29.47 -7.74
C LEU A 125 15.74 29.38 -6.32
N LEU A 126 15.93 28.23 -5.66
CA LEU A 126 15.35 27.99 -4.35
C LEU A 126 15.89 28.95 -3.27
N ASN A 127 17.15 29.36 -3.33
CA ASN A 127 17.70 30.36 -2.41
C ASN A 127 17.13 31.78 -2.63
N ARG A 128 16.48 32.05 -3.77
CA ARG A 128 15.80 33.34 -4.01
C ARG A 128 14.35 33.35 -3.52
N LEU A 129 13.79 32.18 -3.20
CA LEU A 129 12.41 32.05 -2.77
C LEU A 129 12.31 32.04 -1.23
N PRO A 130 11.27 32.66 -0.65
CA PRO A 130 11.04 32.63 0.80
C PRO A 130 10.49 31.24 1.23
N ILE A 131 11.37 30.24 1.29
CA ILE A 131 10.97 28.87 1.63
C ILE A 131 10.82 28.73 3.14
N SER A 132 9.65 28.36 3.60
CA SER A 132 9.33 28.17 5.01
C SER A 132 9.25 26.70 5.45
N LEU A 133 8.93 25.79 4.52
CA LEU A 133 8.79 24.37 4.79
C LEU A 133 9.30 23.53 3.61
N VAL A 134 10.05 22.47 3.89
CA VAL A 134 10.40 21.42 2.93
C VAL A 134 9.78 20.11 3.39
N VAL A 135 9.01 19.50 2.51
CA VAL A 135 8.34 18.22 2.71
C VAL A 135 8.97 17.17 1.83
N ILE A 136 9.36 16.03 2.40
CA ILE A 136 9.81 14.85 1.65
C ILE A 136 8.71 13.81 1.72
N ASP A 137 7.96 13.68 0.63
CA ASP A 137 6.93 12.64 0.53
C ASP A 137 7.52 11.31 0.09
N GLU A 138 6.91 10.20 0.52
CA GLU A 138 7.39 8.83 0.34
C GLU A 138 8.86 8.65 0.79
N VAL A 139 9.21 9.24 1.92
CA VAL A 139 10.60 9.35 2.41
C VAL A 139 11.29 7.99 2.63
N HIS A 140 10.54 6.87 2.73
CA HIS A 140 11.11 5.52 2.83
C HIS A 140 12.06 5.15 1.67
N VAL A 141 11.95 5.84 0.53
CA VAL A 141 12.85 5.64 -0.64
C VAL A 141 14.28 6.16 -0.40
N LEU A 142 14.51 6.95 0.66
CA LEU A 142 15.86 7.36 1.09
C LEU A 142 16.64 6.22 1.74
N SER A 143 15.96 5.31 2.41
CA SER A 143 16.60 4.19 3.11
C SER A 143 16.94 3.04 2.16
N GLN A 144 18.15 2.53 2.21
CA GLN A 144 18.55 1.31 1.49
C GLN A 144 17.77 0.08 1.95
N TRP A 145 17.20 0.12 3.15
CA TRP A 145 16.34 -0.92 3.72
C TRP A 145 14.88 -0.78 3.31
N GLY A 146 14.53 0.35 2.67
CA GLY A 146 13.23 0.57 2.04
C GLY A 146 12.95 -0.44 0.92
N HIS A 147 11.74 -0.46 0.39
CA HIS A 147 11.38 -1.38 -0.70
C HIS A 147 11.64 -0.82 -2.10
N ASP A 148 11.89 0.49 -2.22
CA ASP A 148 12.15 1.22 -3.48
C ASP A 148 13.22 2.31 -3.26
N PHE A 149 14.44 1.90 -2.94
CA PHE A 149 15.54 2.84 -2.72
C PHE A 149 15.84 3.67 -3.97
N ARG A 150 15.88 5.00 -3.82
CA ARG A 150 16.16 5.97 -4.90
C ARG A 150 17.31 6.90 -4.54
N PRO A 151 18.48 6.70 -5.13
CA PRO A 151 19.63 7.56 -4.88
C PRO A 151 19.38 9.07 -5.15
N SER A 152 18.48 9.40 -6.08
CA SER A 152 18.11 10.80 -6.39
C SER A 152 17.53 11.55 -5.19
N TYR A 153 16.92 10.86 -4.22
CA TYR A 153 16.42 11.47 -2.99
C TYR A 153 17.51 11.93 -2.03
N LEU A 154 18.73 11.40 -2.12
CA LEU A 154 19.87 11.89 -1.31
C LEU A 154 20.18 13.37 -1.61
N ALA A 155 19.85 13.85 -2.80
CA ALA A 155 19.94 15.28 -3.14
C ALA A 155 18.99 16.16 -2.29
N ALA A 156 17.85 15.62 -1.85
CA ALA A 156 16.94 16.33 -0.95
C ALA A 156 17.56 16.58 0.43
N VAL A 157 18.31 15.63 0.96
CA VAL A 157 19.04 15.78 2.24
C VAL A 157 20.08 16.89 2.11
N GLY A 158 20.85 16.88 1.01
CA GLY A 158 21.82 17.92 0.70
C GLY A 158 21.18 19.30 0.56
N LEU A 159 20.04 19.39 -0.13
CA LEU A 159 19.27 20.63 -0.28
C LEU A 159 18.86 21.21 1.08
N ILE A 160 18.19 20.40 1.90
CA ILE A 160 17.67 20.83 3.21
C ILE A 160 18.77 21.42 4.10
N ASN A 161 19.96 20.82 4.08
CA ASN A 161 21.07 21.23 4.91
C ASN A 161 21.81 22.49 4.39
N ASN A 162 21.62 22.86 3.12
CA ASN A 162 22.33 23.95 2.48
C ASN A 162 21.46 25.16 2.09
N LEU A 163 20.12 25.10 2.26
CA LEU A 163 19.25 26.24 2.00
C LEU A 163 19.48 27.36 3.04
N GLU A 164 19.73 28.58 2.55
CA GLU A 164 19.99 29.75 3.40
C GLU A 164 18.78 30.14 4.27
N SER A 165 17.57 29.85 3.82
CA SER A 165 16.32 30.10 4.55
C SER A 165 16.13 29.22 5.80
N ALA A 166 16.94 28.16 5.98
CA ALA A 166 16.81 27.20 7.07
C ALA A 166 15.34 26.77 7.33
N PRO A 167 14.65 26.21 6.33
CA PRO A 167 13.23 25.92 6.40
C PRO A 167 12.92 24.83 7.44
N ARG A 168 11.65 24.77 7.89
CA ARG A 168 11.13 23.60 8.60
C ARG A 168 11.21 22.36 7.72
N VAL A 169 11.29 21.21 8.34
CA VAL A 169 11.41 19.93 7.62
C VAL A 169 10.34 18.94 8.08
N MET A 170 9.62 18.40 7.11
CA MET A 170 8.66 17.33 7.31
C MET A 170 8.99 16.15 6.38
N ALA A 171 9.03 14.96 6.92
CA ALA A 171 9.23 13.72 6.19
C ALA A 171 8.01 12.82 6.37
N LEU A 172 7.46 12.26 5.29
CA LEU A 172 6.23 11.48 5.32
C LEU A 172 6.39 10.15 4.60
N THR A 173 5.84 9.10 5.19
CA THR A 173 5.73 7.78 4.54
C THR A 173 4.53 7.00 5.03
N ALA A 174 4.08 6.03 4.22
CA ALA A 174 3.08 5.05 4.65
C ALA A 174 3.69 3.76 5.19
N THR A 175 4.95 3.48 4.86
CA THR A 175 5.60 2.19 5.08
C THR A 175 6.98 2.41 5.67
N ALA A 176 7.13 2.21 6.96
CA ALA A 176 8.44 2.18 7.60
C ALA A 176 8.45 1.07 8.66
N THR A 177 9.37 0.11 8.48
CA THR A 177 9.74 -0.81 9.57
C THR A 177 10.57 -0.04 10.61
N GLU A 178 10.75 -0.58 11.81
CA GLU A 178 11.59 0.05 12.84
C GLU A 178 12.99 0.39 12.33
N ARG A 179 13.57 -0.46 11.49
CA ARG A 179 14.88 -0.24 10.88
C ARG A 179 14.89 0.93 9.91
N VAL A 180 13.88 1.03 9.05
CA VAL A 180 13.72 2.16 8.11
C VAL A 180 13.49 3.45 8.87
N GLN A 181 12.68 3.43 9.92
CA GLN A 181 12.46 4.59 10.78
C GLN A 181 13.75 5.11 11.39
N ALA A 182 14.55 4.23 12.05
CA ALA A 182 15.81 4.62 12.67
C ALA A 182 16.80 5.22 11.65
N ASP A 183 16.89 4.64 10.45
CA ASP A 183 17.71 5.15 9.35
C ASP A 183 17.28 6.56 8.91
N LEU A 184 15.98 6.80 8.78
CA LEU A 184 15.43 8.11 8.42
C LEU A 184 15.61 9.16 9.52
N GLU A 185 15.44 8.78 10.77
CA GLU A 185 15.66 9.65 11.94
C GLU A 185 17.12 10.16 12.00
N GLU A 186 18.07 9.27 11.75
CA GLU A 186 19.48 9.62 11.68
C GLU A 186 19.80 10.52 10.48
N MET A 187 19.38 10.14 9.26
CA MET A 187 19.69 10.85 8.02
C MET A 187 19.13 12.26 7.97
N LEU A 188 17.93 12.48 8.50
CA LEU A 188 17.22 13.76 8.44
C LEU A 188 17.31 14.55 9.76
N HIS A 189 17.98 14.03 10.78
CA HIS A 189 18.04 14.60 12.13
C HIS A 189 16.65 14.92 12.68
N ILE A 190 15.75 13.93 12.62
CA ILE A 190 14.37 14.04 13.08
C ILE A 190 14.33 14.27 14.60
N GLN A 191 13.50 15.20 15.03
CA GLN A 191 13.32 15.58 16.44
C GLN A 191 12.00 15.04 17.00
N HIS A 192 11.01 14.86 16.12
CA HIS A 192 9.69 14.38 16.50
C HIS A 192 9.19 13.35 15.49
N THR A 193 8.81 12.17 15.97
CA THR A 193 8.25 11.10 15.12
C THR A 193 6.84 10.79 15.58
N VAL A 194 5.89 10.90 14.65
CA VAL A 194 4.50 10.49 14.86
C VAL A 194 4.22 9.25 14.03
N ARG A 195 3.85 8.18 14.71
CA ARG A 195 3.45 6.92 14.07
C ARG A 195 1.99 6.64 14.39
N THR A 196 1.15 6.62 13.38
CA THR A 196 -0.24 6.18 13.53
C THR A 196 -0.38 4.71 13.18
N SER A 197 -1.49 4.11 13.61
CA SER A 197 -1.78 2.71 13.28
C SER A 197 -1.82 2.49 11.77
N VAL A 198 -1.23 1.38 11.33
CA VAL A 198 -1.32 0.92 9.92
C VAL A 198 -2.64 0.19 9.64
N VAL A 199 -3.52 0.05 10.61
CA VAL A 199 -4.84 -0.54 10.46
C VAL A 199 -5.73 0.31 9.55
N ARG A 200 -6.44 -0.34 8.65
CA ARG A 200 -7.45 0.26 7.77
C ARG A 200 -8.80 -0.41 8.01
N ASP A 201 -9.67 0.25 8.80
CA ASP A 201 -10.95 -0.33 9.20
C ASP A 201 -11.92 -0.53 8.04
N ASN A 202 -11.81 0.27 7.01
CA ASN A 202 -12.62 0.15 5.81
C ASN A 202 -12.07 -0.84 4.76
N LEU A 203 -10.91 -1.50 5.04
CA LEU A 203 -10.28 -2.43 4.11
C LEU A 203 -10.36 -3.86 4.63
N THR A 204 -11.14 -4.71 4.00
CA THR A 204 -11.23 -6.15 4.29
C THR A 204 -10.14 -6.89 3.51
N ILE A 205 -9.33 -7.70 4.22
CA ILE A 205 -8.26 -8.48 3.59
C ILE A 205 -8.71 -9.93 3.42
N ARG A 206 -8.62 -10.42 2.21
CA ARG A 206 -9.01 -11.78 1.84
C ARG A 206 -7.88 -12.51 1.13
N MET A 207 -7.69 -13.78 1.44
CA MET A 207 -6.72 -14.65 0.78
C MET A 207 -7.42 -15.90 0.26
N GLU A 208 -7.28 -16.17 -1.04
CA GLU A 208 -7.76 -17.37 -1.70
C GLU A 208 -6.58 -18.28 -2.02
N LYS A 209 -6.60 -19.51 -1.52
CA LYS A 209 -5.53 -20.50 -1.70
C LYS A 209 -5.98 -21.68 -2.58
N GLY A 210 -5.04 -22.34 -3.24
CA GLY A 210 -5.31 -23.58 -3.98
C GLY A 210 -5.97 -23.40 -5.35
N LEU A 211 -6.05 -22.19 -5.88
CA LEU A 211 -6.55 -21.92 -7.23
C LEU A 211 -5.45 -22.18 -8.25
N ASN A 212 -5.76 -23.00 -9.27
CA ASN A 212 -4.94 -23.06 -10.49
C ASN A 212 -5.21 -21.84 -11.38
N LYS A 213 -4.48 -21.70 -12.49
CA LYS A 213 -4.60 -20.57 -13.41
C LYS A 213 -6.06 -20.31 -13.83
N LYS A 214 -6.77 -21.34 -14.28
CA LYS A 214 -8.18 -21.22 -14.69
C LYS A 214 -9.08 -20.79 -13.51
N GLY A 215 -8.88 -21.39 -12.34
CA GLY A 215 -9.63 -21.03 -11.15
C GLY A 215 -9.42 -19.59 -10.71
N LYS A 216 -8.20 -19.03 -10.86
CA LYS A 216 -7.94 -17.61 -10.61
C LYS A 216 -8.71 -16.71 -11.60
N GLU A 217 -8.69 -17.05 -12.89
CA GLU A 217 -9.40 -16.29 -13.92
C GLU A 217 -10.93 -16.34 -13.72
N ASP A 218 -11.47 -17.51 -13.44
CA ASP A 218 -12.91 -17.70 -13.18
C ASP A 218 -13.35 -16.95 -11.91
N PHE A 219 -12.53 -16.98 -10.86
CA PHE A 219 -12.75 -16.21 -9.63
C PHE A 219 -12.83 -14.71 -9.93
N ILE A 220 -11.84 -14.15 -10.64
CA ILE A 220 -11.78 -12.73 -10.99
C ILE A 220 -13.02 -12.32 -11.80
N LYS A 221 -13.39 -13.09 -12.83
CA LYS A 221 -14.55 -12.80 -13.66
C LYS A 221 -15.86 -12.80 -12.87
N THR A 222 -16.01 -13.76 -11.97
CA THR A 222 -17.20 -13.85 -11.11
C THR A 222 -17.25 -12.67 -10.15
N TYR A 223 -16.13 -12.37 -9.48
CA TYR A 223 -16.02 -11.25 -8.56
C TYR A 223 -16.38 -9.91 -9.21
N ILE A 224 -15.79 -9.59 -10.37
CA ILE A 224 -16.09 -8.33 -11.08
C ILE A 224 -17.56 -8.23 -11.49
N LYS A 225 -18.18 -9.35 -11.90
CA LYS A 225 -19.61 -9.36 -12.27
C LYS A 225 -20.52 -9.09 -11.07
N GLU A 226 -20.15 -9.59 -9.88
CA GLU A 226 -20.86 -9.32 -8.63
C GLU A 226 -20.68 -7.86 -8.16
N HIS A 227 -19.54 -7.22 -8.53
CA HIS A 227 -19.17 -5.83 -8.19
C HIS A 227 -19.26 -4.89 -9.41
N ARG A 228 -20.25 -5.08 -10.25
CA ARG A 228 -20.40 -4.31 -11.50
C ARG A 228 -20.55 -2.81 -11.24
N GLY A 229 -19.76 -2.02 -11.96
CA GLY A 229 -19.72 -0.55 -11.85
C GLY A 229 -18.89 -0.03 -10.69
N GLU A 230 -18.13 -0.92 -10.02
CA GLU A 230 -17.10 -0.57 -9.06
C GLU A 230 -15.72 -0.56 -9.72
N SER A 231 -14.88 0.43 -9.36
CA SER A 231 -13.53 0.53 -9.88
C SER A 231 -12.58 -0.42 -9.15
N GLY A 232 -11.75 -1.16 -9.89
CA GLY A 232 -10.81 -2.11 -9.33
C GLY A 232 -9.45 -2.18 -10.02
N ILE A 233 -8.44 -2.62 -9.27
CA ILE A 233 -7.08 -2.85 -9.77
C ILE A 233 -6.74 -4.33 -9.62
N ILE A 234 -6.18 -4.94 -10.67
CA ILE A 234 -5.70 -6.32 -10.66
C ILE A 234 -4.20 -6.32 -10.92
N TYR A 235 -3.42 -6.68 -9.91
CA TYR A 235 -1.97 -6.82 -10.05
C TYR A 235 -1.60 -8.20 -10.55
N ALA A 236 -0.89 -8.26 -11.66
CA ALA A 236 -0.39 -9.49 -12.28
C ALA A 236 1.15 -9.49 -12.37
N PRO A 237 1.82 -10.63 -12.18
CA PRO A 237 3.27 -10.66 -11.99
C PRO A 237 4.08 -10.38 -13.28
N THR A 238 3.50 -10.59 -14.45
CA THR A 238 4.21 -10.44 -15.74
C THR A 238 3.39 -9.70 -16.79
N ARG A 239 4.05 -9.04 -17.74
CA ARG A 239 3.43 -8.39 -18.90
C ARG A 239 2.51 -9.36 -19.64
N LYS A 240 3.01 -10.58 -19.94
CA LYS A 240 2.23 -11.64 -20.61
C LYS A 240 0.95 -12.01 -19.85
N THR A 241 0.99 -12.02 -18.51
CA THR A 241 -0.19 -12.30 -17.70
C THR A 241 -1.18 -11.14 -17.75
N VAL A 242 -0.68 -9.89 -17.76
CA VAL A 242 -1.51 -8.69 -17.93
C VAL A 242 -2.27 -8.76 -19.25
N ASP A 243 -1.57 -8.97 -20.37
CA ASP A 243 -2.18 -9.01 -21.69
C ASP A 243 -3.24 -10.11 -21.80
N ALA A 244 -2.89 -11.34 -21.40
CA ALA A 244 -3.80 -12.49 -21.47
C ALA A 244 -5.03 -12.32 -20.57
N LEU A 245 -4.87 -11.76 -19.37
CA LEU A 245 -5.98 -11.54 -18.45
C LEU A 245 -6.88 -10.40 -18.95
N THR A 246 -6.32 -9.32 -19.45
CA THR A 246 -7.08 -8.21 -20.05
C THR A 246 -7.93 -8.70 -21.22
N GLU A 247 -7.35 -9.46 -22.15
CA GLU A 247 -8.05 -10.07 -23.29
C GLU A 247 -9.20 -10.98 -22.79
N SER A 248 -8.92 -11.83 -21.80
CA SER A 248 -9.90 -12.75 -21.21
C SER A 248 -11.08 -12.03 -20.51
N LEU A 249 -10.82 -10.88 -19.86
CA LEU A 249 -11.84 -10.05 -19.21
C LEU A 249 -12.68 -9.31 -20.26
N THR A 250 -12.05 -8.70 -21.26
CA THR A 250 -12.72 -7.99 -22.35
C THR A 250 -13.61 -8.93 -23.16
N ALA A 251 -13.13 -10.15 -23.48
CA ALA A 251 -13.93 -11.18 -24.13
C ALA A 251 -15.14 -11.63 -23.29
N ALA A 252 -15.10 -11.47 -21.97
CA ALA A 252 -16.23 -11.73 -21.05
C ALA A 252 -17.17 -10.53 -20.87
N GLY A 253 -16.99 -9.44 -21.65
CA GLY A 253 -17.80 -8.21 -21.60
C GLY A 253 -17.49 -7.30 -20.41
N ILE A 254 -16.31 -7.44 -19.80
CA ILE A 254 -15.83 -6.59 -18.70
C ILE A 254 -15.02 -5.44 -19.29
N ASN A 255 -15.33 -4.20 -18.89
CA ASN A 255 -14.61 -3.01 -19.32
C ASN A 255 -13.26 -2.92 -18.60
N ALA A 256 -12.22 -3.51 -19.18
CA ALA A 256 -10.89 -3.63 -18.62
C ALA A 256 -9.79 -3.14 -19.55
N VAL A 257 -8.74 -2.52 -18.99
CA VAL A 257 -7.55 -2.08 -19.73
C VAL A 257 -6.29 -2.67 -19.11
N GLY A 258 -5.31 -2.99 -19.94
CA GLY A 258 -3.99 -3.46 -19.49
C GLY A 258 -3.01 -2.30 -19.28
N TYR A 259 -2.08 -2.44 -18.31
CA TYR A 259 -1.02 -1.48 -18.07
C TYR A 259 0.29 -2.16 -17.67
N HIS A 260 1.36 -1.97 -18.41
CA HIS A 260 2.70 -2.46 -18.05
C HIS A 260 3.80 -1.69 -18.79
N ALA A 261 5.02 -1.75 -18.27
CA ALA A 261 6.18 -1.01 -18.80
C ALA A 261 6.61 -1.37 -20.24
N GLY A 262 6.07 -2.45 -20.84
CA GLY A 262 6.32 -2.80 -22.25
C GLY A 262 5.41 -2.08 -23.25
N MET A 263 4.43 -1.29 -22.77
CA MET A 263 3.56 -0.46 -23.61
C MET A 263 4.27 0.85 -23.96
N SER A 264 3.88 1.49 -25.10
CA SER A 264 4.34 2.84 -25.41
C SER A 264 3.83 3.85 -24.38
N ASP A 265 4.51 4.99 -24.28
CA ASP A 265 4.16 6.03 -23.31
C ASP A 265 2.72 6.56 -23.54
N GLU A 266 2.32 6.72 -24.81
CA GLU A 266 0.97 7.16 -25.18
C GLU A 266 -0.09 6.16 -24.72
N LYS A 267 0.15 4.85 -24.93
CA LYS A 267 -0.79 3.80 -24.49
C LYS A 267 -0.86 3.73 -22.96
N ARG A 268 0.25 3.93 -22.26
CA ARG A 268 0.26 3.97 -20.79
C ARG A 268 -0.51 5.17 -20.28
N ALA A 269 -0.28 6.36 -20.84
CA ALA A 269 -1.02 7.57 -20.50
C ALA A 269 -2.52 7.38 -20.74
N GLN A 270 -2.91 6.87 -21.92
CA GLN A 270 -4.32 6.60 -22.25
C GLN A 270 -4.98 5.62 -21.27
N ALA A 271 -4.32 4.49 -20.97
CA ALA A 271 -4.85 3.50 -20.04
C ALA A 271 -5.01 4.06 -18.61
N GLN A 272 -4.06 4.89 -18.18
CA GLN A 272 -4.13 5.58 -16.89
C GLN A 272 -5.28 6.60 -16.86
N ASP A 273 -5.41 7.42 -17.90
CA ASP A 273 -6.49 8.40 -18.02
C ASP A 273 -7.86 7.72 -18.09
N ASP A 274 -8.00 6.64 -18.85
CA ASP A 274 -9.25 5.89 -18.94
C ASP A 274 -9.70 5.36 -17.57
N PHE A 275 -8.75 4.93 -16.73
CA PHE A 275 -9.06 4.50 -15.37
C PHE A 275 -9.33 5.69 -14.43
N ILE A 276 -8.55 6.77 -14.50
CA ILE A 276 -8.69 7.96 -13.64
C ILE A 276 -10.02 8.67 -13.91
N TYR A 277 -10.42 8.76 -15.19
CA TYR A 277 -11.66 9.45 -15.61
C TYR A 277 -12.90 8.54 -15.65
N ASP A 278 -12.86 7.37 -15.00
CA ASP A 278 -13.97 6.40 -14.95
C ASP A 278 -14.48 5.94 -16.34
N ARG A 279 -13.63 5.96 -17.37
CA ARG A 279 -13.92 5.40 -18.70
C ARG A 279 -13.75 3.88 -18.73
N THR A 280 -12.99 3.36 -17.79
CA THR A 280 -12.72 1.95 -17.57
C THR A 280 -12.94 1.60 -16.10
N ASP A 281 -13.61 0.47 -15.84
CA ASP A 281 -13.89 0.01 -14.47
C ASP A 281 -12.69 -0.71 -13.87
N VAL A 282 -11.92 -1.44 -14.68
CA VAL A 282 -10.87 -2.35 -14.22
C VAL A 282 -9.55 -2.09 -14.93
N VAL A 283 -8.48 -1.94 -14.17
CA VAL A 283 -7.12 -1.98 -14.73
C VAL A 283 -6.42 -3.27 -14.32
N VAL A 284 -5.86 -3.98 -15.30
CA VAL A 284 -4.98 -5.12 -15.08
C VAL A 284 -3.54 -4.66 -15.30
N ALA A 285 -2.70 -4.75 -14.28
CA ALA A 285 -1.39 -4.13 -14.35
C ALA A 285 -0.27 -4.95 -13.69
N THR A 286 0.97 -4.66 -14.10
CA THR A 286 2.14 -5.01 -13.27
C THR A 286 2.31 -3.96 -12.16
N ASN A 287 3.28 -4.16 -11.25
CA ASN A 287 3.65 -3.17 -10.23
C ASN A 287 4.06 -1.79 -10.82
N ALA A 288 4.28 -1.68 -12.13
CA ALA A 288 4.50 -0.40 -12.81
C ALA A 288 3.28 0.54 -12.73
N PHE A 289 2.06 -0.01 -12.56
CA PHE A 289 0.84 0.75 -12.30
C PHE A 289 0.68 0.91 -10.80
N GLY A 290 1.32 1.88 -10.25
CA GLY A 290 1.32 1.91 -8.82
C GLY A 290 1.53 3.29 -8.26
N MET A 291 2.76 3.68 -8.12
CA MET A 291 3.08 5.00 -7.60
C MET A 291 2.44 6.08 -8.48
N GLY A 292 1.77 7.06 -7.87
CA GLY A 292 1.15 8.19 -8.58
C GLY A 292 -0.35 8.07 -8.90
N ILE A 293 -1.00 6.94 -8.61
CA ILE A 293 -2.44 6.82 -8.78
C ILE A 293 -3.14 7.21 -7.48
N ASN A 294 -3.83 8.34 -7.53
CA ASN A 294 -4.56 8.88 -6.38
C ASN A 294 -6.08 8.78 -6.52
N LYS A 295 -6.56 7.82 -7.33
CA LYS A 295 -8.00 7.57 -7.48
C LYS A 295 -8.58 7.10 -6.14
N SER A 296 -9.50 7.87 -5.56
CA SER A 296 -10.03 7.64 -4.21
C SER A 296 -11.10 6.54 -4.15
N ASN A 297 -11.82 6.32 -5.25
CA ASN A 297 -12.97 5.42 -5.33
C ASN A 297 -12.65 4.02 -5.86
N VAL A 298 -11.44 3.51 -5.67
CA VAL A 298 -11.09 2.11 -5.94
C VAL A 298 -11.72 1.23 -4.86
N ARG A 299 -12.60 0.31 -5.27
CA ARG A 299 -13.33 -0.57 -4.33
C ARG A 299 -12.63 -1.87 -4.04
N TYR A 300 -11.82 -2.36 -4.96
CA TYR A 300 -11.06 -3.60 -4.74
C TYR A 300 -9.68 -3.59 -5.40
N VAL A 301 -8.76 -4.28 -4.75
CA VAL A 301 -7.44 -4.62 -5.30
C VAL A 301 -7.26 -6.12 -5.25
N ILE A 302 -7.05 -6.75 -6.42
CA ILE A 302 -6.84 -8.19 -6.53
C ILE A 302 -5.39 -8.45 -6.95
N HIS A 303 -4.68 -9.26 -6.18
CA HIS A 303 -3.37 -9.78 -6.56
C HIS A 303 -3.53 -11.16 -7.21
N TYR A 304 -3.25 -11.27 -8.51
CA TYR A 304 -3.24 -12.54 -9.24
C TYR A 304 -2.16 -13.50 -8.75
N GLY A 305 -1.11 -12.99 -8.17
CA GLY A 305 -0.01 -13.71 -7.56
C GLY A 305 0.64 -12.91 -6.43
N ILE A 306 1.58 -13.55 -5.74
CA ILE A 306 2.25 -12.94 -4.59
C ILE A 306 3.15 -11.77 -5.04
N PRO A 307 3.09 -10.59 -4.41
CA PRO A 307 4.05 -9.50 -4.62
C PRO A 307 5.42 -9.82 -4.01
N GLY A 308 6.42 -8.98 -4.29
CA GLY A 308 7.80 -9.18 -3.88
C GLY A 308 8.06 -9.00 -2.37
N SER A 309 7.21 -8.25 -1.68
CA SER A 309 7.35 -7.97 -0.24
C SER A 309 6.03 -7.60 0.42
N VAL A 310 6.00 -7.62 1.76
CA VAL A 310 4.83 -7.19 2.56
C VAL A 310 4.61 -5.68 2.42
N GLU A 311 5.67 -4.90 2.31
CA GLU A 311 5.59 -3.45 2.09
C GLU A 311 4.95 -3.12 0.74
N ALA A 312 5.38 -3.77 -0.35
CA ALA A 312 4.78 -3.61 -1.67
C ALA A 312 3.30 -4.01 -1.65
N TYR A 313 2.98 -5.16 -1.04
CA TYR A 313 1.60 -5.61 -0.86
C TYR A 313 0.76 -4.57 -0.12
N TYR A 314 1.25 -4.06 1.02
CA TYR A 314 0.53 -3.08 1.83
C TYR A 314 0.28 -1.76 1.06
N GLN A 315 1.26 -1.28 0.30
CA GLN A 315 1.09 -0.09 -0.54
C GLN A 315 0.09 -0.31 -1.69
N GLU A 316 0.13 -1.48 -2.32
CA GLU A 316 -0.75 -1.83 -3.43
C GLU A 316 -2.20 -1.99 -2.96
N ILE A 317 -2.46 -2.70 -1.86
CA ILE A 317 -3.81 -2.82 -1.28
C ILE A 317 -4.31 -1.48 -0.70
N GLY A 318 -3.39 -0.63 -0.24
CA GLY A 318 -3.68 0.71 0.28
C GLY A 318 -4.30 1.66 -0.75
N ARG A 319 -4.35 1.28 -2.03
CA ARG A 319 -5.04 2.04 -3.09
C ARG A 319 -6.55 1.92 -3.01
N ALA A 320 -7.05 0.82 -2.44
CA ALA A 320 -8.48 0.64 -2.24
C ALA A 320 -9.00 1.50 -1.07
N GLY A 321 -10.18 2.06 -1.22
CA GLY A 321 -10.92 2.75 -0.17
C GLY A 321 -10.23 3.99 0.42
N ARG A 322 -9.55 4.78 -0.37
CA ARG A 322 -8.92 6.02 0.11
C ARG A 322 -9.92 7.07 0.58
N ASP A 323 -11.12 7.02 0.06
CA ASP A 323 -12.28 7.84 0.48
C ASP A 323 -12.90 7.37 1.81
N GLY A 324 -12.42 6.26 2.39
CA GLY A 324 -12.89 5.70 3.65
C GLY A 324 -14.10 4.78 3.51
N LEU A 325 -14.61 4.56 2.30
CA LEU A 325 -15.71 3.62 2.06
C LEU A 325 -15.21 2.16 2.08
N PRO A 326 -16.09 1.19 2.39
CA PRO A 326 -15.75 -0.23 2.42
C PRO A 326 -15.09 -0.70 1.13
N SER A 327 -14.02 -1.47 1.25
CA SER A 327 -13.22 -1.95 0.11
C SER A 327 -12.54 -3.27 0.44
N GLU A 328 -12.15 -4.02 -0.59
CA GLU A 328 -11.51 -5.33 -0.43
C GLU A 328 -10.12 -5.40 -1.04
N ALA A 329 -9.23 -6.12 -0.34
CA ALA A 329 -7.93 -6.55 -0.83
C ALA A 329 -7.89 -8.07 -0.92
N ILE A 330 -7.70 -8.63 -2.12
CA ILE A 330 -7.78 -10.07 -2.37
C ILE A 330 -6.44 -10.58 -2.90
N LEU A 331 -5.83 -11.53 -2.21
CA LEU A 331 -4.63 -12.21 -2.67
C LEU A 331 -4.97 -13.63 -3.15
N LEU A 332 -4.77 -13.90 -4.44
CA LEU A 332 -4.90 -15.25 -5.02
C LEU A 332 -3.56 -15.99 -4.88
N TYR A 333 -3.32 -16.55 -3.69
CA TYR A 333 -2.03 -17.13 -3.31
C TYR A 333 -1.82 -18.52 -3.90
N ALA A 334 -0.66 -18.71 -4.55
CA ALA A 334 -0.13 -20.02 -4.90
C ALA A 334 1.38 -20.06 -4.59
N ALA A 335 1.84 -21.13 -3.93
CA ALA A 335 3.26 -21.28 -3.57
C ALA A 335 4.20 -21.28 -4.80
N ALA A 336 3.68 -21.66 -5.97
CA ALA A 336 4.42 -21.60 -7.23
C ALA A 336 4.78 -20.16 -7.66
N ASP A 337 3.99 -19.16 -7.25
CA ASP A 337 4.22 -17.76 -7.59
C ASP A 337 5.55 -17.23 -7.03
N LEU A 338 6.03 -17.82 -5.91
CA LEU A 338 7.34 -17.51 -5.34
C LEU A 338 8.50 -17.74 -6.30
N GLN A 339 8.40 -18.72 -7.18
CA GLN A 339 9.46 -19.00 -8.15
C GLN A 339 9.58 -17.87 -9.18
N THR A 340 8.46 -17.28 -9.58
CA THR A 340 8.45 -16.12 -10.48
C THR A 340 9.12 -14.91 -9.82
N GLN A 341 8.84 -14.65 -8.55
CA GLN A 341 9.48 -13.55 -7.81
C GLN A 341 10.98 -13.78 -7.61
N ARG A 342 11.39 -15.02 -7.29
CA ARG A 342 12.82 -15.36 -7.20
C ARG A 342 13.53 -15.17 -8.53
N PHE A 343 12.92 -15.59 -9.63
CA PHE A 343 13.47 -15.38 -10.96
C PHE A 343 13.70 -13.89 -11.25
N PHE A 344 12.81 -12.99 -10.84
CA PHE A 344 13.01 -11.56 -11.01
C PHE A 344 14.16 -11.03 -10.15
N ILE A 345 14.30 -11.50 -8.91
CA ILE A 345 15.42 -11.10 -8.04
C ILE A 345 16.76 -11.57 -8.63
N ASP A 346 16.81 -12.82 -9.08
CA ASP A 346 18.05 -13.44 -9.57
C ASP A 346 18.51 -12.89 -10.94
N ASN A 347 17.55 -12.37 -11.76
CA ASN A 347 17.82 -11.81 -13.09
C ASN A 347 17.66 -10.28 -13.15
N SER A 348 17.73 -9.59 -12.02
CA SER A 348 17.74 -8.13 -12.02
C SER A 348 19.13 -7.61 -12.35
N ASP A 349 19.28 -6.99 -13.51
CA ASP A 349 20.51 -6.32 -13.94
C ASP A 349 20.81 -5.11 -13.03
N ASN A 350 22.09 -4.87 -12.71
CA ASN A 350 22.58 -3.72 -11.95
C ASN A 350 22.27 -3.70 -10.42
N GLN A 351 21.93 -4.81 -9.79
CA GLN A 351 21.74 -4.88 -8.33
C GLN A 351 22.94 -5.54 -7.64
N THR A 352 23.32 -4.98 -6.47
CA THR A 352 24.38 -5.60 -5.67
C THR A 352 23.90 -6.91 -5.04
N PRO A 353 24.83 -7.86 -4.73
CA PRO A 353 24.49 -9.09 -4.04
C PRO A 353 23.79 -8.84 -2.69
N GLU A 354 24.16 -7.78 -1.98
CA GLU A 354 23.54 -7.37 -0.72
C GLU A 354 22.08 -6.98 -0.91
N TYR A 355 21.77 -6.21 -1.96
CA TYR A 355 20.40 -5.82 -2.29
C TYR A 355 19.56 -7.03 -2.72
N GLN A 356 20.10 -7.93 -3.57
CA GLN A 356 19.41 -9.17 -3.94
C GLN A 356 19.10 -10.04 -2.72
N ASN A 357 20.03 -10.13 -1.76
CA ASN A 357 19.80 -10.87 -0.52
C ASN A 357 18.69 -10.23 0.32
N LEU A 358 18.66 -8.92 0.43
CA LEU A 358 17.58 -8.20 1.10
C LEU A 358 16.23 -8.49 0.45
N GLN A 359 16.15 -8.48 -0.89
CA GLN A 359 14.90 -8.80 -1.60
C GLN A 359 14.47 -10.25 -1.37
N ARG A 360 15.40 -11.21 -1.26
CA ARG A 360 15.07 -12.60 -0.91
C ARG A 360 14.50 -12.72 0.51
N VAL A 361 15.04 -11.96 1.47
CA VAL A 361 14.50 -11.90 2.85
C VAL A 361 13.09 -11.35 2.84
N LYS A 362 12.84 -10.23 2.16
CA LYS A 362 11.51 -9.63 2.04
C LYS A 362 10.50 -10.56 1.36
N LEU A 363 10.91 -11.25 0.29
CA LEU A 363 10.09 -12.25 -0.37
C LEU A 363 9.76 -13.43 0.55
N GLN A 364 10.70 -13.83 1.42
CA GLN A 364 10.43 -14.89 2.40
C GLN A 364 9.37 -14.44 3.42
N GLU A 365 9.41 -13.19 3.89
CA GLU A 365 8.37 -12.64 4.78
C GLU A 365 7.00 -12.60 4.09
N MET A 366 6.94 -12.25 2.81
CA MET A 366 5.71 -12.32 2.05
C MET A 366 5.21 -13.77 1.84
N ALA A 367 6.12 -14.74 1.70
CA ALA A 367 5.78 -16.15 1.68
C ALA A 367 5.21 -16.65 3.01
N ASN A 368 5.77 -16.17 4.13
CA ASN A 368 5.27 -16.45 5.48
C ASN A 368 3.86 -15.88 5.67
N TYR A 369 3.62 -14.66 5.20
CA TYR A 369 2.27 -14.07 5.14
C TYR A 369 1.29 -14.96 4.36
N GLY A 370 1.71 -15.48 3.19
CA GLY A 370 0.90 -16.41 2.41
C GLY A 370 0.61 -17.76 3.10
N ALA A 371 1.49 -18.19 3.99
CA ALA A 371 1.37 -19.46 4.72
C ALA A 371 0.58 -19.33 6.04
N THR A 372 0.53 -18.15 6.65
CA THR A 372 -0.05 -17.94 7.98
C THR A 372 -1.52 -18.32 8.07
N GLN A 373 -1.93 -18.76 9.26
CA GLN A 373 -3.33 -18.89 9.67
C GLN A 373 -3.73 -17.85 10.73
N MET A 374 -2.79 -17.01 11.13
CA MET A 374 -3.03 -15.82 11.96
C MET A 374 -3.95 -14.82 11.23
N CYS A 375 -4.55 -13.91 11.96
CA CYS A 375 -5.26 -12.78 11.37
C CYS A 375 -4.37 -12.04 10.34
N LEU A 376 -4.85 -11.90 9.11
CA LEU A 376 -4.06 -11.31 8.02
C LEU A 376 -3.70 -9.84 8.30
N GLN A 377 -4.61 -9.08 8.90
CA GLN A 377 -4.34 -7.69 9.30
C GLN A 377 -3.30 -7.63 10.41
N ARG A 378 -3.43 -8.46 11.46
CA ARG A 378 -2.46 -8.51 12.56
C ARG A 378 -1.07 -8.93 12.10
N TYR A 379 -0.95 -9.82 11.10
CA TYR A 379 0.35 -10.15 10.52
C TYR A 379 1.03 -8.91 9.90
N ILE A 380 0.28 -8.13 9.12
CA ILE A 380 0.80 -6.91 8.49
C ILE A 380 1.18 -5.88 9.56
N THR A 381 0.34 -5.64 10.57
CA THR A 381 0.64 -4.67 11.63
C THR A 381 1.88 -5.06 12.41
N ARG A 382 2.05 -6.35 12.76
CA ARG A 382 3.25 -6.88 13.41
C ARG A 382 4.51 -6.72 12.56
N TYR A 383 4.40 -6.90 11.25
CA TYR A 383 5.51 -6.67 10.33
C TYR A 383 6.02 -5.23 10.40
N PHE A 384 5.12 -4.27 10.60
CA PHE A 384 5.47 -2.86 10.79
C PHE A 384 5.74 -2.46 12.25
N GLY A 385 5.84 -3.41 13.18
CA GLY A 385 6.16 -3.15 14.57
C GLY A 385 4.97 -2.81 15.48
N GLU A 386 3.72 -3.01 15.02
CA GLU A 386 2.50 -2.77 15.78
C GLU A 386 1.81 -4.09 16.13
N ASP A 387 1.63 -4.41 17.40
CA ASP A 387 0.85 -5.60 17.82
C ASP A 387 -0.60 -5.20 18.09
N THR A 388 -1.50 -5.65 17.22
CA THR A 388 -2.93 -5.38 17.28
C THR A 388 -3.73 -6.62 17.62
N LEU A 389 -5.00 -6.46 17.98
CA LEU A 389 -5.92 -7.57 18.10
C LEU A 389 -6.29 -8.14 16.72
N ASP A 390 -6.86 -9.34 16.70
CA ASP A 390 -7.40 -9.94 15.50
C ASP A 390 -8.58 -9.10 14.96
N CYS A 391 -8.61 -8.86 13.66
CA CYS A 391 -9.58 -7.94 13.04
C CYS A 391 -11.02 -8.48 12.98
N GLY A 392 -11.23 -9.78 13.17
CA GLY A 392 -12.53 -10.44 13.12
C GLY A 392 -13.19 -10.52 11.73
N ARG A 393 -12.58 -9.91 10.68
CA ARG A 393 -13.22 -9.77 9.35
C ARG A 393 -12.38 -10.29 8.17
N CYS A 394 -11.09 -10.55 8.32
CA CYS A 394 -10.30 -11.14 7.25
C CYS A 394 -10.65 -12.62 7.04
N SER A 395 -10.27 -13.17 5.88
CA SER A 395 -10.59 -14.56 5.56
C SER A 395 -10.05 -15.57 6.58
N ASN A 396 -8.94 -15.28 7.27
CA ASN A 396 -8.41 -16.16 8.32
C ASN A 396 -9.21 -16.05 9.63
N CYS A 397 -9.73 -14.88 9.99
CA CYS A 397 -10.60 -14.71 11.16
C CYS A 397 -11.97 -15.36 10.95
N LEU A 398 -12.49 -15.29 9.73
CA LEU A 398 -13.79 -15.88 9.37
C LEU A 398 -13.72 -17.37 9.05
N ASP A 399 -12.53 -17.96 9.06
CA ASP A 399 -12.32 -19.39 8.80
C ASP A 399 -12.80 -20.23 10.00
N THR A 400 -13.94 -20.87 9.84
CA THR A 400 -14.60 -21.70 10.87
C THR A 400 -14.14 -23.16 10.88
N ARG A 401 -13.16 -23.54 10.03
CA ARG A 401 -12.63 -24.91 10.02
C ARG A 401 -12.01 -25.26 11.35
N GLU A 402 -12.25 -26.47 11.81
CA GLU A 402 -11.68 -26.97 13.06
C GLU A 402 -10.14 -27.01 13.00
N ALA A 403 -9.51 -26.47 14.03
CA ALA A 403 -8.07 -26.55 14.20
C ALA A 403 -7.69 -27.87 14.89
N VAL A 404 -6.75 -28.58 14.32
CA VAL A 404 -6.22 -29.84 14.85
C VAL A 404 -4.97 -29.57 15.66
N ASP A 405 -4.80 -30.23 16.79
CA ASP A 405 -3.58 -30.19 17.60
C ASP A 405 -2.45 -30.93 16.87
N ILE A 406 -1.46 -30.17 16.41
CA ILE A 406 -0.27 -30.67 15.72
C ILE A 406 1.00 -30.52 16.58
N THR A 407 0.85 -30.31 17.89
CA THR A 407 1.96 -30.04 18.80
C THR A 407 3.06 -31.11 18.72
N THR A 408 2.70 -32.39 18.67
CA THR A 408 3.67 -33.48 18.57
C THR A 408 4.50 -33.41 17.28
N ASP A 409 3.90 -33.10 16.15
CA ASP A 409 4.64 -32.99 14.88
C ASP A 409 5.45 -31.71 14.83
N ALA A 410 4.95 -30.62 15.39
CA ALA A 410 5.72 -29.39 15.59
C ALA A 410 6.96 -29.65 16.46
N GLN A 411 6.83 -30.34 17.60
CA GLN A 411 7.95 -30.72 18.47
C GLN A 411 8.99 -31.57 17.74
N LYS A 412 8.58 -32.52 16.88
CA LYS A 412 9.49 -33.32 16.07
C LYS A 412 10.33 -32.45 15.14
N VAL A 413 9.68 -31.51 14.43
CA VAL A 413 10.36 -30.56 13.52
C VAL A 413 11.32 -29.65 14.31
N LEU A 414 10.84 -29.00 15.37
CA LEU A 414 11.65 -28.09 16.19
C LEU A 414 12.83 -28.80 16.83
N SER A 415 12.63 -30.01 17.39
CA SER A 415 13.71 -30.84 17.95
C SER A 415 14.74 -31.22 16.89
N HIS A 416 14.30 -31.50 15.66
CA HIS A 416 15.22 -31.82 14.57
C HIS A 416 16.08 -30.63 14.19
N VAL A 417 15.48 -29.44 14.05
CA VAL A 417 16.20 -28.19 13.78
C VAL A 417 17.24 -27.90 14.87
N VAL A 418 16.91 -28.05 16.17
CA VAL A 418 17.88 -27.90 17.27
C VAL A 418 19.08 -28.82 17.11
N ARG A 419 18.84 -30.09 16.77
CA ARG A 419 19.93 -31.08 16.62
C ARG A 419 20.79 -30.80 15.39
N MET A 420 20.16 -30.38 14.29
CA MET A 420 20.89 -29.95 13.09
C MET A 420 21.76 -28.71 13.36
N LEU A 421 21.28 -27.73 14.13
CA LEU A 421 22.06 -26.57 14.56
C LEU A 421 23.27 -26.99 15.43
N LYS A 422 23.03 -27.86 16.44
CA LYS A 422 24.08 -28.36 17.33
C LYS A 422 25.19 -29.12 16.57
N SER A 423 24.83 -29.90 15.56
CA SER A 423 25.83 -30.62 14.74
C SER A 423 26.72 -29.70 13.92
N ARG A 424 26.37 -28.43 13.77
CA ARG A 424 27.14 -27.37 13.07
C ARG A 424 27.77 -26.33 13.99
N GLY A 425 27.84 -26.55 15.28
CA GLY A 425 28.36 -25.56 16.22
C GLY A 425 27.40 -24.42 16.58
N GLY A 426 26.15 -24.50 16.16
CA GLY A 426 25.06 -23.59 16.61
C GLY A 426 24.81 -22.34 15.75
N GLU A 427 25.67 -22.03 14.79
CA GLU A 427 25.59 -20.73 14.09
C GLU A 427 24.74 -20.73 12.80
N ASN A 428 24.69 -21.82 12.05
CA ASN A 428 24.02 -21.85 10.75
C ASN A 428 23.15 -23.11 10.57
N GLY A 429 21.85 -22.93 10.44
CA GLY A 429 20.89 -23.99 10.17
C GLY A 429 20.95 -24.52 8.73
N PHE A 430 20.28 -25.65 8.49
CA PHE A 430 20.01 -26.15 7.15
C PHE A 430 18.68 -25.59 6.62
N GLY A 431 18.58 -25.43 5.30
CA GLY A 431 17.36 -24.98 4.67
C GLY A 431 16.21 -25.99 4.78
N LYS A 432 14.97 -25.52 4.61
CA LYS A 432 13.74 -26.31 4.80
C LYS A 432 13.69 -27.61 3.97
N THR A 433 14.26 -27.61 2.77
CA THR A 433 14.30 -28.79 1.91
C THR A 433 15.14 -29.91 2.52
N VAL A 434 16.36 -29.58 2.99
CA VAL A 434 17.26 -30.54 3.66
C VAL A 434 16.64 -31.04 4.95
N THR A 435 16.08 -30.13 5.75
CA THR A 435 15.37 -30.46 6.99
C THR A 435 14.19 -31.42 6.74
N ALA A 436 13.39 -31.17 5.69
CA ALA A 436 12.27 -32.06 5.35
C ALA A 436 12.73 -33.43 4.87
N GLU A 437 13.80 -33.53 4.05
CA GLU A 437 14.31 -34.81 3.57
C GLU A 437 14.94 -35.62 4.71
N THR A 438 15.69 -35.00 5.61
CA THR A 438 16.28 -35.70 6.77
C THR A 438 15.22 -36.17 7.78
N LEU A 439 14.17 -35.39 8.01
CA LEU A 439 13.00 -35.84 8.78
C LEU A 439 12.31 -37.07 8.14
N ARG A 440 12.37 -37.22 6.82
CA ARG A 440 11.87 -38.40 6.11
C ARG A 440 12.86 -39.59 6.10
N GLY A 441 14.08 -39.39 6.58
CA GLY A 441 15.12 -40.43 6.58
C GLY A 441 15.88 -40.51 5.25
N LYS A 442 16.09 -39.37 4.59
CA LYS A 442 16.93 -39.23 3.38
C LYS A 442 17.93 -38.07 3.57
N VAL A 443 19.19 -38.31 3.25
CA VAL A 443 20.21 -37.26 3.19
C VAL A 443 20.44 -36.93 1.72
N PRO A 444 20.26 -35.65 1.28
CA PRO A 444 20.63 -35.26 -0.09
C PRO A 444 22.14 -35.42 -0.32
N ASP A 445 22.55 -35.88 -1.50
CA ASP A 445 23.93 -36.26 -1.82
C ASP A 445 24.95 -35.15 -1.54
N ASN A 446 24.59 -33.91 -1.84
CA ASN A 446 25.43 -32.73 -1.58
C ASN A 446 25.58 -32.38 -0.08
N PHE A 447 24.87 -33.06 0.82
CA PHE A 447 24.95 -32.90 2.28
C PHE A 447 25.44 -34.16 3.01
N ALA A 448 25.97 -35.17 2.30
CA ALA A 448 26.51 -36.39 2.88
C ALA A 448 27.61 -36.12 3.93
N TRP A 449 28.39 -35.05 3.75
CA TRP A 449 29.46 -34.62 4.67
C TRP A 449 28.95 -34.20 6.06
N ALA A 450 27.68 -33.89 6.21
CA ALA A 450 27.10 -33.35 7.46
C ALA A 450 26.64 -34.44 8.44
N ASN A 451 26.76 -35.72 8.10
CA ASN A 451 26.37 -36.87 8.92
C ASN A 451 24.97 -36.76 9.54
N LEU A 452 24.00 -36.24 8.79
CA LEU A 452 22.64 -35.96 9.26
C LEU A 452 21.84 -37.25 9.53
N ASP A 453 22.25 -38.37 8.98
CA ASP A 453 21.73 -39.73 9.21
C ASP A 453 22.02 -40.22 10.64
N GLN A 454 23.00 -39.65 11.33
CA GLN A 454 23.35 -40.00 12.71
C GLN A 454 22.49 -39.26 13.76
N LEU A 455 21.68 -38.31 13.34
CA LEU A 455 20.83 -37.56 14.27
C LEU A 455 19.73 -38.46 14.86
N PRO A 456 19.48 -38.39 16.20
CA PRO A 456 18.41 -39.19 16.83
C PRO A 456 17.01 -38.93 16.27
N THR A 457 16.85 -37.79 15.54
CA THR A 457 15.59 -37.40 14.90
C THR A 457 15.57 -37.69 13.40
N PHE A 458 16.58 -38.36 12.86
CA PHE A 458 16.60 -38.81 11.46
C PHE A 458 15.46 -39.76 11.16
N GLY A 459 14.68 -39.48 10.16
CA GLY A 459 13.56 -40.33 9.73
C GLY A 459 12.38 -40.37 10.69
N ILE A 460 12.26 -39.48 11.68
CA ILE A 460 11.16 -39.47 12.66
C ILE A 460 9.78 -39.18 12.02
N LEU A 461 9.76 -38.61 10.79
CA LEU A 461 8.58 -38.38 9.96
C LEU A 461 8.63 -39.19 8.65
N ARG A 462 9.23 -40.39 8.64
CA ARG A 462 9.45 -41.19 7.42
C ARG A 462 8.16 -41.48 6.63
N GLY A 463 7.02 -41.65 7.32
CA GLY A 463 5.71 -41.88 6.68
C GLY A 463 5.02 -40.64 6.13
N THR A 464 5.55 -39.43 6.38
CA THR A 464 4.91 -38.19 5.99
C THR A 464 5.41 -37.72 4.62
N PRO A 465 4.52 -37.36 3.67
CA PRO A 465 4.93 -36.80 2.39
C PRO A 465 5.77 -35.52 2.57
N ARG A 466 6.80 -35.33 1.72
CA ARG A 466 7.70 -34.17 1.77
C ARG A 466 6.95 -32.83 1.75
N VAL A 467 5.92 -32.72 0.91
CA VAL A 467 5.12 -31.49 0.77
C VAL A 467 4.44 -31.14 2.10
N HIS A 468 3.96 -32.12 2.86
CA HIS A 468 3.33 -31.89 4.15
C HIS A 468 4.33 -31.44 5.22
N ILE A 469 5.56 -31.99 5.21
CA ILE A 469 6.60 -31.54 6.15
C ILE A 469 7.04 -30.11 5.81
N ILE A 470 7.22 -29.79 4.52
CA ILE A 470 7.53 -28.41 4.11
C ILE A 470 6.41 -27.45 4.51
N SER A 471 5.15 -27.83 4.29
CA SER A 471 3.99 -27.03 4.71
C SER A 471 3.91 -26.85 6.24
N LEU A 472 4.34 -27.84 7.02
CA LEU A 472 4.44 -27.71 8.47
C LEU A 472 5.59 -26.77 8.87
N ILE A 473 6.74 -26.87 8.23
CA ILE A 473 7.87 -25.96 8.46
C ILE A 473 7.46 -24.52 8.11
N ASP A 474 6.83 -24.31 6.94
CA ASP A 474 6.34 -22.99 6.51
C ASP A 474 5.33 -22.41 7.51
N TYR A 475 4.46 -23.25 8.05
CA TYR A 475 3.51 -22.87 9.09
C TYR A 475 4.23 -22.45 10.39
N LEU A 476 5.21 -23.22 10.87
CA LEU A 476 5.99 -22.88 12.07
C LEU A 476 6.84 -21.61 11.89
N ILE A 477 7.28 -21.31 10.68
CA ILE A 477 7.95 -20.04 10.36
C ILE A 477 6.93 -18.90 10.43
N ALA A 478 5.76 -19.08 9.82
CA ALA A 478 4.72 -18.06 9.79
C ALA A 478 4.13 -17.75 11.17
N GLU A 479 4.05 -18.74 12.05
CA GLU A 479 3.60 -18.57 13.45
C GLU A 479 4.72 -18.07 14.40
N GLY A 480 5.95 -17.93 13.88
CA GLY A 480 7.07 -17.39 14.64
C GLY A 480 7.79 -18.38 15.54
N ASP A 481 7.64 -19.68 15.33
CA ASP A 481 8.38 -20.74 16.04
C ASP A 481 9.75 -21.02 15.42
N LEU A 482 9.87 -20.83 14.11
CA LEU A 482 11.10 -20.95 13.35
C LEU A 482 11.45 -19.61 12.69
N ARG A 483 12.73 -19.37 12.50
CA ARG A 483 13.26 -18.25 11.72
C ARG A 483 14.15 -18.76 10.59
N VAL A 484 14.14 -18.04 9.49
CA VAL A 484 15.06 -18.27 8.38
C VAL A 484 16.23 -17.30 8.53
N THR A 485 17.46 -17.82 8.58
CA THR A 485 18.66 -17.00 8.83
C THR A 485 19.78 -17.34 7.84
N GLY A 486 20.68 -16.38 7.65
CA GLY A 486 21.87 -16.54 6.82
C GLY A 486 21.62 -16.60 5.31
N GLN A 487 22.70 -16.53 4.54
CA GLN A 487 22.69 -16.50 3.08
C GLN A 487 22.05 -17.74 2.43
N TYR A 488 22.07 -18.88 3.11
CA TYR A 488 21.56 -20.16 2.61
C TYR A 488 20.16 -20.51 3.16
N ALA A 489 19.43 -19.52 3.69
CA ALA A 489 18.08 -19.69 4.23
C ALA A 489 17.98 -20.85 5.26
N GLY A 490 18.94 -20.92 6.19
CA GLY A 490 18.98 -21.91 7.25
C GLY A 490 17.89 -21.70 8.28
N LEU A 491 17.36 -22.79 8.85
CA LEU A 491 16.34 -22.73 9.90
C LEU A 491 16.98 -22.61 11.28
N THR A 492 16.47 -21.69 12.10
CA THR A 492 16.82 -21.55 13.51
C THR A 492 15.55 -21.45 14.36
N LEU A 493 15.65 -21.69 15.67
CA LEU A 493 14.52 -21.51 16.57
C LEU A 493 14.30 -20.02 16.87
N ALA A 494 13.02 -19.65 16.93
CA ALA A 494 12.61 -18.40 17.56
C ALA A 494 12.52 -18.59 19.11
N PRO A 495 12.58 -17.50 19.89
CA PRO A 495 12.53 -17.59 21.36
C PRO A 495 11.32 -18.37 21.89
N ASP A 496 10.14 -18.15 21.31
CA ASP A 496 8.88 -18.74 21.74
C ASP A 496 8.76 -20.25 21.42
N ALA A 497 9.61 -20.80 20.53
CA ALA A 497 9.63 -22.21 20.20
C ALA A 497 9.95 -23.12 21.39
N MET A 498 10.65 -22.59 22.41
CA MET A 498 10.98 -23.35 23.61
C MET A 498 9.72 -23.74 24.42
N ALA A 499 8.69 -22.89 24.44
CA ALA A 499 7.42 -23.20 25.09
C ALA A 499 6.71 -24.39 24.42
N VAL A 500 6.80 -24.48 23.06
CA VAL A 500 6.29 -25.65 22.32
C VAL A 500 7.08 -26.91 22.64
N LEU A 501 8.43 -26.81 22.63
CA LEU A 501 9.29 -27.97 22.92
C LEU A 501 9.09 -28.53 24.32
N LYS A 502 8.81 -27.68 25.31
CA LYS A 502 8.51 -28.06 26.70
C LYS A 502 7.06 -28.52 26.90
N GLY A 503 6.18 -28.36 25.91
CA GLY A 503 4.75 -28.66 26.03
C GLY A 503 3.94 -27.63 26.79
N GLU A 504 4.51 -26.45 27.04
CA GLU A 504 3.85 -25.31 27.72
C GLU A 504 2.87 -24.59 26.80
N ARG A 505 3.07 -24.69 25.46
CA ARG A 505 2.21 -24.12 24.42
C ARG A 505 1.84 -25.18 23.38
N LYS A 506 0.56 -25.25 23.07
CA LYS A 506 0.05 -26.09 21.98
C LYS A 506 0.18 -25.38 20.63
N VAL A 507 0.39 -26.17 19.58
CA VAL A 507 0.37 -25.71 18.19
C VAL A 507 -0.89 -26.26 17.53
N MET A 508 -1.81 -25.35 17.21
CA MET A 508 -3.10 -25.66 16.59
C MET A 508 -3.06 -25.26 15.14
N ARG A 509 -3.45 -26.14 14.21
CA ARG A 509 -3.45 -25.85 12.78
C ARG A 509 -4.76 -26.27 12.13
N ARG A 510 -5.38 -25.38 11.35
CA ARG A 510 -6.52 -25.72 10.50
C ARG A 510 -6.05 -26.60 9.34
N GLN A 511 -6.87 -27.57 8.96
CA GLN A 511 -6.52 -28.45 7.84
C GLN A 511 -6.45 -27.68 6.52
N ASP A 512 -5.53 -28.11 5.64
CA ASP A 512 -5.41 -27.51 4.31
C ASP A 512 -6.71 -27.71 3.50
N ILE A 513 -7.05 -26.73 2.66
CA ILE A 513 -8.23 -26.78 1.78
C ILE A 513 -8.02 -27.90 0.77
N ARG A 514 -8.85 -28.95 0.84
CA ARG A 514 -8.79 -30.11 -0.07
C ARG A 514 -9.74 -29.99 -1.26
N SER A 515 -10.75 -29.10 -1.18
CA SER A 515 -11.76 -28.93 -2.23
C SER A 515 -12.28 -27.48 -2.33
N ILE A 516 -12.88 -27.15 -3.47
CA ILE A 516 -13.54 -25.85 -3.71
C ILE A 516 -14.73 -25.62 -2.76
N GLY A 517 -15.33 -26.70 -2.20
CA GLY A 517 -16.46 -26.62 -1.26
C GLY A 517 -16.11 -26.12 0.14
N ASP A 518 -14.83 -26.15 0.52
CA ASP A 518 -14.38 -25.75 1.87
C ASP A 518 -14.07 -24.24 1.98
N ARG A 519 -14.52 -23.43 1.01
CA ARG A 519 -14.24 -21.99 0.99
C ARG A 519 -15.20 -21.22 1.87
N VAL A 520 -14.65 -20.44 2.78
CA VAL A 520 -15.42 -19.43 3.51
C VAL A 520 -15.83 -18.32 2.53
N ARG A 521 -17.13 -18.09 2.38
CA ARG A 521 -17.63 -16.88 1.72
C ARG A 521 -17.58 -15.76 2.74
N ALA A 522 -16.53 -14.92 2.68
CA ALA A 522 -16.56 -13.61 3.31
C ALA A 522 -17.60 -12.79 2.54
N GLY A 523 -18.61 -12.26 3.22
CA GLY A 523 -19.52 -11.30 2.62
C GLY A 523 -18.74 -10.06 2.22
N SER A 524 -18.83 -9.66 0.96
CA SER A 524 -18.23 -8.41 0.49
C SER A 524 -19.04 -7.24 1.01
N PRO A 525 -18.44 -6.28 1.72
CA PRO A 525 -19.13 -5.06 2.10
C PRO A 525 -19.40 -4.22 0.84
N SER A 526 -20.67 -3.96 0.53
CA SER A 526 -21.08 -3.08 -0.57
C SER A 526 -21.31 -1.67 -0.05
N THR A 527 -20.75 -0.67 -0.73
CA THR A 527 -20.99 0.77 -0.44
C THR A 527 -22.45 1.19 -0.65
N ARG A 528 -23.23 0.37 -1.35
CA ARG A 528 -24.63 0.65 -1.70
C ARG A 528 -25.64 0.10 -0.69
N GLU A 529 -25.20 -0.78 0.23
CA GLU A 529 -26.12 -1.42 1.19
C GLU A 529 -26.67 -0.47 2.26
N ASP A 530 -25.94 0.63 2.55
CA ASP A 530 -26.32 1.61 3.57
C ASP A 530 -27.24 2.75 3.08
N LEU A 531 -27.65 2.76 1.81
CA LEU A 531 -28.54 3.76 1.23
C LEU A 531 -29.93 3.16 0.95
N ASP A 532 -30.99 3.88 1.34
CA ASP A 532 -32.34 3.55 0.91
C ASP A 532 -32.55 3.82 -0.60
N GLU A 533 -33.73 3.48 -1.14
CA GLU A 533 -33.99 3.59 -2.58
C GLU A 533 -33.94 5.06 -3.07
N GLN A 534 -34.48 6.01 -2.31
CA GLN A 534 -34.43 7.43 -2.65
C GLN A 534 -32.99 7.97 -2.59
N GLN A 535 -32.26 7.64 -1.56
CA GLN A 535 -30.85 8.04 -1.41
C GLN A 535 -29.99 7.45 -2.54
N ARG A 536 -30.24 6.22 -2.99
CA ARG A 536 -29.56 5.64 -4.15
C ARG A 536 -29.86 6.41 -5.43
N ASN A 537 -31.10 6.82 -5.67
CA ASN A 537 -31.44 7.62 -6.84
C ASN A 537 -30.67 8.95 -6.85
N VAL A 538 -30.62 9.63 -5.71
CA VAL A 538 -29.86 10.88 -5.56
C VAL A 538 -28.36 10.63 -5.77
N PHE A 539 -27.81 9.57 -5.20
CA PHE A 539 -26.40 9.21 -5.37
C PHE A 539 -26.04 8.95 -6.85
N GLU A 540 -26.85 8.17 -7.57
CA GLU A 540 -26.59 7.87 -8.99
C GLU A 540 -26.77 9.12 -9.88
N ALA A 541 -27.70 9.99 -9.57
CA ALA A 541 -27.87 11.26 -10.27
C ALA A 541 -26.67 12.20 -10.07
N LEU A 542 -26.20 12.34 -8.83
CA LEU A 542 -24.98 13.12 -8.51
C LEU A 542 -23.74 12.52 -9.17
N ARG A 543 -23.62 11.19 -9.18
CA ARG A 543 -22.51 10.48 -9.84
C ARG A 543 -22.51 10.75 -11.35
N LYS A 544 -23.68 10.68 -11.98
CA LYS A 544 -23.83 10.97 -13.41
C LYS A 544 -23.48 12.42 -13.73
N TRP A 545 -24.03 13.38 -12.99
CA TRP A 545 -23.71 14.80 -13.12
C TRP A 545 -22.20 15.05 -12.96
N ARG A 546 -21.58 14.51 -11.93
CA ARG A 546 -20.13 14.62 -11.69
C ARG A 546 -19.32 14.09 -12.87
N LEU A 547 -19.71 12.96 -13.45
CA LEU A 547 -19.03 12.36 -14.60
C LEU A 547 -19.17 13.24 -15.86
N GLU A 548 -20.32 13.85 -16.09
CA GLU A 548 -20.55 14.79 -17.19
C GLU A 548 -19.69 16.05 -17.01
N LEU A 549 -19.68 16.61 -15.80
CA LEU A 549 -18.86 17.77 -15.47
C LEU A 549 -17.36 17.47 -15.64
N ALA A 550 -16.88 16.32 -15.16
CA ALA A 550 -15.49 15.87 -15.30
C ALA A 550 -15.03 15.80 -16.77
N ARG A 551 -15.95 15.41 -17.69
CA ARG A 551 -15.65 15.39 -19.14
C ARG A 551 -15.50 16.77 -19.75
N VAL A 552 -16.27 17.74 -19.26
CA VAL A 552 -16.24 19.13 -19.78
C VAL A 552 -15.06 19.90 -19.21
N THR A 553 -14.74 19.69 -17.93
CA THR A 553 -13.68 20.43 -17.21
C THR A 553 -12.31 19.78 -17.32
N GLU A 554 -12.24 18.54 -17.85
CA GLU A 554 -11.01 17.72 -17.88
C GLU A 554 -10.39 17.48 -16.49
N ILE A 555 -11.23 17.53 -15.44
CA ILE A 555 -10.84 17.25 -14.05
C ILE A 555 -11.32 15.84 -13.69
N PRO A 556 -10.48 14.99 -13.05
CA PRO A 556 -10.90 13.67 -12.60
C PRO A 556 -12.13 13.72 -11.69
N PRO A 557 -13.13 12.83 -11.88
CA PRO A 557 -14.40 12.89 -11.14
C PRO A 557 -14.23 12.92 -9.61
N PHE A 558 -13.29 12.14 -9.08
CA PHE A 558 -13.03 12.06 -7.63
C PHE A 558 -12.38 13.32 -7.03
N ILE A 559 -11.77 14.20 -7.85
CA ILE A 559 -11.24 15.50 -7.43
C ILE A 559 -12.38 16.50 -7.24
N ILE A 560 -13.39 16.48 -8.13
CA ILE A 560 -14.60 17.30 -7.98
C ILE A 560 -15.27 16.96 -6.64
N PHE A 561 -15.76 15.72 -6.50
CA PHE A 561 -16.22 15.14 -5.24
C PHE A 561 -15.86 13.66 -5.18
N ASN A 562 -15.31 13.20 -4.06
CA ASN A 562 -15.11 11.77 -3.83
C ASN A 562 -16.45 11.06 -3.55
N ASP A 563 -16.47 9.73 -3.64
CA ASP A 563 -17.73 8.97 -3.47
C ASP A 563 -18.30 9.10 -2.05
N ARG A 564 -17.45 9.26 -1.02
CA ARG A 564 -17.91 9.50 0.34
C ARG A 564 -18.72 10.80 0.45
N THR A 565 -18.23 11.89 -0.17
CA THR A 565 -18.98 13.16 -0.23
C THR A 565 -20.32 12.98 -0.95
N LEU A 566 -20.37 12.20 -2.06
CA LEU A 566 -21.64 11.91 -2.74
C LEU A 566 -22.60 11.09 -1.88
N VAL A 567 -22.10 10.14 -1.08
CA VAL A 567 -22.90 9.39 -0.12
C VAL A 567 -23.48 10.31 0.96
N GLU A 568 -22.67 11.23 1.50
CA GLU A 568 -23.14 12.19 2.50
C GLU A 568 -24.18 13.15 1.90
N LEU A 569 -23.99 13.66 0.69
CA LEU A 569 -24.98 14.47 -0.03
C LEU A 569 -26.30 13.71 -0.25
N ALA A 570 -26.23 12.44 -0.62
CA ALA A 570 -27.41 11.60 -0.82
C ALA A 570 -28.15 11.30 0.49
N LYS A 571 -27.45 11.18 1.62
CA LYS A 571 -28.03 10.98 2.95
C LYS A 571 -28.65 12.25 3.51
N GLN A 572 -27.92 13.38 3.43
CA GLN A 572 -28.33 14.65 4.05
C GLN A 572 -29.29 15.45 3.19
N GLN A 573 -29.22 15.31 1.85
CA GLN A 573 -30.06 16.01 0.86
C GLN A 573 -30.22 17.51 1.16
N PRO A 574 -29.12 18.30 1.22
CA PRO A 574 -29.17 19.70 1.58
C PRO A 574 -30.12 20.50 0.66
N LEU A 575 -30.78 21.51 1.23
CA LEU A 575 -31.78 22.35 0.53
C LEU A 575 -31.26 23.77 0.26
N ASN A 576 -30.17 24.17 0.89
CA ASN A 576 -29.59 25.50 0.79
C ASN A 576 -28.09 25.46 1.01
N ASP A 577 -27.43 26.61 0.74
CA ASP A 577 -25.96 26.73 0.84
C ASP A 577 -25.44 26.44 2.25
N ALA A 578 -26.17 26.82 3.30
CA ALA A 578 -25.75 26.58 4.68
C ALA A 578 -25.73 25.08 5.03
N GLU A 579 -26.74 24.33 4.59
CA GLU A 579 -26.79 22.88 4.75
C GLU A 579 -25.75 22.17 3.86
N LEU A 580 -25.51 22.70 2.65
CA LEU A 580 -24.48 22.19 1.75
C LEU A 580 -23.08 22.32 2.34
N MET A 581 -22.76 23.47 2.95
CA MET A 581 -21.50 23.70 3.63
C MET A 581 -21.27 22.81 4.86
N ALA A 582 -22.34 22.28 5.44
CA ALA A 582 -22.23 21.31 6.54
C ALA A 582 -21.88 19.89 6.08
N VAL A 583 -21.92 19.63 4.77
CA VAL A 583 -21.57 18.30 4.22
C VAL A 583 -20.05 18.11 4.21
N SER A 584 -19.58 17.01 4.81
CA SER A 584 -18.16 16.70 4.88
C SER A 584 -17.50 16.60 3.49
N GLY A 585 -16.40 17.33 3.29
CA GLY A 585 -15.64 17.37 2.04
C GLY A 585 -16.09 18.48 1.06
N ILE A 586 -16.95 19.41 1.52
CA ILE A 586 -17.35 20.60 0.77
C ILE A 586 -16.79 21.83 1.50
N GLY A 587 -15.70 22.37 0.98
CA GLY A 587 -15.13 23.64 1.41
C GLY A 587 -15.72 24.83 0.63
N GLU A 588 -15.38 26.07 1.05
CA GLU A 588 -15.92 27.31 0.47
C GLU A 588 -15.77 27.36 -1.07
N ALA A 589 -14.61 27.07 -1.62
CA ALA A 589 -14.37 27.10 -3.06
C ALA A 589 -15.25 26.12 -3.85
N LYS A 590 -15.46 24.92 -3.32
CA LYS A 590 -16.33 23.92 -3.97
C LYS A 590 -17.81 24.26 -3.85
N ALA A 591 -18.23 24.82 -2.71
CA ALA A 591 -19.60 25.29 -2.52
C ALA A 591 -19.93 26.44 -3.49
N GLU A 592 -19.03 27.40 -3.62
CA GLU A 592 -19.19 28.53 -4.56
C GLU A 592 -19.25 28.05 -6.02
N ARG A 593 -18.38 27.10 -6.41
CA ARG A 593 -18.26 26.64 -7.79
C ARG A 593 -19.36 25.67 -8.21
N TYR A 594 -19.80 24.76 -7.33
CA TYR A 594 -20.66 23.63 -7.66
C TYR A 594 -21.99 23.61 -6.89
N GLY A 595 -22.17 24.46 -5.87
CA GLY A 595 -23.29 24.38 -4.93
C GLY A 595 -24.65 24.46 -5.61
N VAL A 596 -24.85 25.41 -6.53
CA VAL A 596 -26.09 25.61 -7.27
C VAL A 596 -26.48 24.34 -8.06
N ASP A 597 -25.51 23.74 -8.76
CA ASP A 597 -25.77 22.53 -9.55
C ASP A 597 -26.06 21.32 -8.68
N VAL A 598 -25.32 21.14 -7.58
CA VAL A 598 -25.55 20.04 -6.62
C VAL A 598 -26.95 20.12 -6.02
N LEU A 599 -27.37 21.29 -5.54
CA LEU A 599 -28.71 21.50 -4.97
C LEU A 599 -29.83 21.23 -6.01
N ARG A 600 -29.59 21.64 -7.27
CA ARG A 600 -30.51 21.37 -8.38
C ARG A 600 -30.63 19.86 -8.64
N VAL A 601 -29.51 19.15 -8.77
CA VAL A 601 -29.53 17.70 -9.04
C VAL A 601 -30.23 16.95 -7.91
N ILE A 602 -30.00 17.32 -6.65
CA ILE A 602 -30.69 16.72 -5.49
C ILE A 602 -32.20 16.98 -5.58
N ALA A 603 -32.61 18.20 -5.90
CA ALA A 603 -34.05 18.57 -6.00
C ALA A 603 -34.75 17.80 -7.13
N GLU A 604 -34.11 17.62 -8.28
CA GLU A 604 -34.64 16.90 -9.44
C GLU A 604 -34.67 15.37 -9.27
N SER A 605 -33.95 14.83 -8.28
CA SER A 605 -33.79 13.38 -8.05
C SER A 605 -34.69 12.84 -6.93
N LYS A 606 -35.48 13.71 -6.29
CA LYS A 606 -36.50 13.36 -5.28
C LYS A 606 -37.79 12.90 -5.95
#